data_2f73837051cc50268da215d317c594ec
#
_entry.id   2f73837051cc50268da215d317c594ec
#
_cell.length_a   1.000
_cell.length_b   1.000
_cell.length_c   1.000
_cell.angle_alpha   90.00
_cell.angle_beta   90.00
_cell.angle_gamma   90.00
#
_symmetry.space_group_name_H-M   'P 1'
#
loop_
_entity.id
_entity.type
_entity.pdbx_description
1 polymer ?
#
loop_
_entity_poly.entity_id
_entity_poly.type
_entity_poly.pdbx_seq_one_letter_code
_entity_poly.pdbx_strand_id
1 'polypeptide(L)'
;MGRSWNRIKRYYNKNGSHLVKIMLPSKYLRYYPPIFILRNPIEQRVKHTLKKGFQVAVISFYFPDLENIISKIGRRKYLSCREAIKAQLRKVIGQTFVDEEIVCLHEQYSDGISLLLKVDARFHSTTELEDRLAKVKTVIERRKYKQLDNQHLCVQSGYVFLESGEYSLSECMLKAHVQAMAMAEKQDKLQYQQLKFQINQIIAFKDITLLAQPIIDVSKGGIKAWELLTRGPKGSLMENPLQLFSIAKQTNRLFLLELLILEKAFQLIYQCKMKEAIFINFTPTTLNEVELIEKMLVLLKKYPEIIPQNIAIEVTEQDSIDGLKNFERNIVALRELGFQIAVDDTGAGYASFHTINRIMPDIIKIDRSVIQDIDKNMVKEKMLQGLLLIANETGSLVVAEGIERPEEVQILSKHKVDMAQGYFYARPKLLQPIT
;
A
#
# COMPACT_ATOMS: atom_id res chain seq x y z
N MET A 1 -28.29 22.05 -41.74
CA MET A 1 -27.64 21.63 -40.49
C MET A 1 -28.54 21.50 -39.27
N GLY A 2 -29.70 22.13 -39.20
CA GLY A 2 -30.59 22.11 -38.02
C GLY A 2 -31.43 20.83 -37.80
N ARG A 3 -31.72 20.02 -38.83
CA ARG A 3 -32.55 18.80 -38.68
C ARG A 3 -31.79 17.59 -38.12
N SER A 4 -30.49 17.51 -38.31
CA SER A 4 -29.62 16.44 -37.78
C SER A 4 -29.44 16.60 -36.25
N TRP A 5 -29.28 17.81 -35.75
CA TRP A 5 -29.08 18.11 -34.32
C TRP A 5 -30.31 17.78 -33.46
N ASN A 6 -31.49 18.03 -33.97
CA ASN A 6 -32.76 17.73 -33.26
C ASN A 6 -33.07 16.20 -33.23
N ARG A 7 -32.57 15.43 -34.19
CA ARG A 7 -32.67 13.95 -34.17
C ARG A 7 -31.73 13.37 -33.12
N ILE A 8 -30.51 13.90 -33.02
CA ILE A 8 -29.49 13.50 -32.01
C ILE A 8 -30.02 13.87 -30.60
N LYS A 9 -30.59 15.05 -30.40
CA LYS A 9 -31.16 15.47 -29.10
C LYS A 9 -32.37 14.62 -28.66
N ARG A 10 -33.24 14.22 -29.59
CA ARG A 10 -34.38 13.31 -29.30
C ARG A 10 -33.95 11.87 -29.01
N TYR A 11 -32.89 11.42 -29.62
CA TYR A 11 -32.29 10.10 -29.37
C TYR A 11 -31.61 10.05 -28.00
N TYR A 12 -30.93 11.15 -27.63
CA TYR A 12 -30.29 11.29 -26.31
C TYR A 12 -31.28 11.33 -25.16
N ASN A 13 -32.43 11.97 -25.32
CA ASN A 13 -33.43 12.10 -24.23
C ASN A 13 -34.25 10.82 -23.98
N LYS A 14 -34.28 9.85 -24.88
CA LYS A 14 -35.03 8.60 -24.70
C LYS A 14 -34.19 7.42 -24.23
N ASN A 15 -32.86 7.40 -24.52
CA ASN A 15 -31.99 6.25 -24.26
C ASN A 15 -30.57 6.62 -23.75
N GLY A 16 -30.41 7.81 -23.17
CA GLY A 16 -29.10 8.43 -22.88
C GLY A 16 -28.14 7.65 -21.98
N SER A 17 -28.61 6.67 -21.20
CA SER A 17 -27.74 5.88 -20.34
C SER A 17 -27.23 4.57 -20.97
N HIS A 18 -27.92 4.02 -21.96
CA HIS A 18 -27.55 2.76 -22.59
C HIS A 18 -26.68 2.92 -23.86
N LEU A 19 -26.87 4.01 -24.61
CA LEU A 19 -26.14 4.24 -25.87
C LEU A 19 -24.67 4.56 -25.71
N VAL A 20 -24.29 5.28 -24.64
CA VAL A 20 -22.86 5.54 -24.33
C VAL A 20 -22.13 4.26 -23.92
N LYS A 21 -22.83 3.28 -23.35
CA LYS A 21 -22.25 1.96 -23.06
C LYS A 21 -22.01 1.11 -24.31
N ILE A 22 -22.78 1.35 -25.38
CA ILE A 22 -22.71 0.56 -26.63
C ILE A 22 -21.66 1.10 -27.60
N MET A 23 -21.38 2.41 -27.59
CA MET A 23 -20.47 3.03 -28.57
C MET A 23 -18.99 3.09 -28.19
N LEU A 24 -18.65 2.90 -26.91
CA LEU A 24 -17.23 2.91 -26.49
C LEU A 24 -16.95 1.65 -25.67
N PRO A 25 -16.13 0.72 -26.20
CA PRO A 25 -15.67 -0.43 -25.42
C PRO A 25 -15.04 0.04 -24.11
N SER A 26 -15.41 -0.61 -22.99
CA SER A 26 -14.96 -0.23 -21.64
C SER A 26 -13.44 -0.12 -21.49
N LYS A 27 -12.67 -0.82 -22.33
CA LYS A 27 -11.20 -0.74 -22.42
C LYS A 27 -10.69 0.64 -22.85
N TYR A 28 -11.38 1.34 -23.77
CA TYR A 28 -10.93 2.66 -24.25
C TYR A 28 -11.22 3.80 -23.25
N LEU A 29 -12.22 3.66 -22.36
CA LEU A 29 -12.51 4.63 -21.33
C LEU A 29 -11.54 4.59 -20.14
N ARG A 30 -10.68 3.58 -20.07
CA ARG A 30 -9.66 3.43 -19.03
C ARG A 30 -8.44 4.32 -19.28
N TYR A 31 -8.14 4.59 -20.56
CA TYR A 31 -6.98 5.36 -20.97
C TYR A 31 -7.43 6.66 -21.64
N TYR A 32 -7.04 7.81 -21.08
CA TYR A 32 -7.29 9.16 -21.59
C TYR A 32 -8.77 9.41 -21.96
N PRO A 33 -9.74 9.23 -21.04
CA PRO A 33 -11.15 9.43 -21.33
C PRO A 33 -11.43 10.89 -21.73
N PRO A 34 -12.37 11.14 -22.67
CA PRO A 34 -12.75 12.49 -23.08
C PRO A 34 -13.35 13.31 -21.93
N ILE A 35 -12.95 14.58 -21.79
CA ILE A 35 -13.37 15.47 -20.70
C ILE A 35 -14.84 15.91 -20.84
N PHE A 36 -15.45 15.87 -22.05
CA PHE A 36 -16.79 16.41 -22.34
C PHE A 36 -17.94 15.42 -22.12
N ILE A 37 -17.72 14.31 -21.44
CA ILE A 37 -18.78 13.36 -21.09
C ILE A 37 -19.56 13.89 -19.88
N LEU A 38 -20.89 14.05 -20.01
CA LEU A 38 -21.81 14.59 -19.00
C LEU A 38 -21.82 13.86 -17.64
N ARG A 39 -21.24 12.66 -17.57
CA ARG A 39 -20.96 11.95 -16.30
C ARG A 39 -19.49 11.57 -16.34
N ASN A 40 -18.72 12.12 -15.41
CA ASN A 40 -17.29 11.85 -15.30
C ASN A 40 -17.04 10.32 -15.11
N PRO A 41 -16.57 9.60 -16.15
CA PRO A 41 -16.41 8.15 -16.08
C PRO A 41 -15.30 7.74 -15.07
N ILE A 42 -14.38 8.64 -14.79
CA ILE A 42 -13.31 8.44 -13.80
C ILE A 42 -13.93 8.39 -12.41
N GLU A 43 -14.77 9.40 -12.09
CA GLU A 43 -15.44 9.49 -10.79
C GLU A 43 -16.33 8.27 -10.51
N GLN A 44 -17.04 7.78 -11.53
CA GLN A 44 -17.88 6.59 -11.38
C GLN A 44 -17.04 5.33 -11.07
N ARG A 45 -15.88 5.17 -11.73
CA ARG A 45 -14.99 4.04 -11.49
C ARG A 45 -14.34 4.13 -10.10
N VAL A 46 -13.87 5.31 -9.73
CA VAL A 46 -13.33 5.56 -8.38
C VAL A 46 -14.37 5.24 -7.32
N LYS A 47 -15.59 5.78 -7.46
CA LYS A 47 -16.71 5.50 -6.54
C LYS A 47 -17.04 4.01 -6.44
N HIS A 48 -17.00 3.29 -7.57
CA HIS A 48 -17.22 1.85 -7.57
C HIS A 48 -16.11 1.09 -6.86
N THR A 49 -14.85 1.49 -7.06
CA THR A 49 -13.66 0.91 -6.39
C THR A 49 -13.74 1.09 -4.88
N LEU A 50 -14.02 2.33 -4.42
CA LEU A 50 -14.15 2.65 -2.99
C LEU A 50 -15.32 1.90 -2.33
N LYS A 51 -16.47 1.78 -3.02
CA LYS A 51 -17.62 1.02 -2.51
C LYS A 51 -17.33 -0.48 -2.32
N LYS A 52 -16.36 -1.03 -3.03
CA LYS A 52 -15.93 -2.42 -2.88
C LYS A 52 -14.89 -2.61 -1.75
N GLY A 53 -14.59 -1.56 -0.98
CA GLY A 53 -13.63 -1.62 0.12
C GLY A 53 -12.17 -1.51 -0.29
N PHE A 54 -11.88 -1.16 -1.56
CA PHE A 54 -10.52 -0.88 -2.02
C PHE A 54 -10.15 0.58 -1.82
N GLN A 55 -8.85 0.85 -1.70
CA GLN A 55 -8.27 2.18 -1.78
C GLN A 55 -7.98 2.55 -3.24
N VAL A 56 -7.81 3.85 -3.51
CA VAL A 56 -7.35 4.34 -4.81
C VAL A 56 -6.08 5.14 -4.62
N ALA A 57 -4.97 4.65 -5.17
CA ALA A 57 -3.74 5.41 -5.26
C ALA A 57 -3.82 6.37 -6.46
N VAL A 58 -3.56 7.64 -6.21
CA VAL A 58 -3.43 8.70 -7.24
C VAL A 58 -1.96 8.94 -7.46
N ILE A 59 -1.44 8.54 -8.61
CA ILE A 59 -0.05 8.65 -9.00
C ILE A 59 0.08 9.76 -10.03
N SER A 60 1.04 10.67 -9.86
CA SER A 60 1.38 11.70 -10.84
C SER A 60 2.78 11.47 -11.39
N PHE A 61 2.90 11.53 -12.72
CA PHE A 61 4.18 11.54 -13.43
C PHE A 61 4.51 12.97 -13.84
N TYR A 62 5.65 13.45 -13.38
CA TYR A 62 6.16 14.79 -13.62
C TYR A 62 7.44 14.74 -14.48
N PHE A 63 7.57 15.70 -15.39
CA PHE A 63 8.67 15.79 -16.34
C PHE A 63 9.40 17.12 -16.13
N PRO A 64 10.44 17.20 -15.27
CA PRO A 64 11.05 18.45 -14.84
C PRO A 64 11.66 19.29 -15.98
N ASP A 65 12.14 18.64 -17.05
CA ASP A 65 12.79 19.33 -18.17
C ASP A 65 11.82 19.78 -19.29
N LEU A 66 10.53 19.57 -19.09
CA LEU A 66 9.55 19.72 -20.18
C LEU A 66 9.45 21.14 -20.71
N GLU A 67 9.48 22.15 -19.84
CA GLU A 67 9.47 23.58 -20.25
C GLU A 67 10.71 23.97 -21.06
N ASN A 68 11.89 23.53 -20.63
CA ASN A 68 13.14 23.73 -21.34
C ASN A 68 13.15 23.02 -22.70
N ILE A 69 12.53 21.84 -22.75
CA ILE A 69 12.37 21.09 -24.00
C ILE A 69 11.43 21.82 -24.94
N ILE A 70 10.27 22.29 -24.46
CA ILE A 70 9.30 23.05 -25.27
C ILE A 70 9.95 24.30 -25.91
N SER A 71 10.72 25.05 -25.12
CA SER A 71 11.41 26.27 -25.62
C SER A 71 12.39 25.96 -26.73
N LYS A 72 13.05 24.79 -26.69
CA LYS A 72 14.06 24.37 -27.69
C LYS A 72 13.46 23.80 -28.99
N ILE A 73 12.40 22.95 -28.85
CA ILE A 73 11.87 22.19 -30.00
C ILE A 73 10.62 22.80 -30.64
N GLY A 74 10.00 23.76 -29.98
CA GLY A 74 8.78 24.43 -30.42
C GLY A 74 7.50 23.56 -30.19
N ARG A 75 6.37 24.26 -30.09
CA ARG A 75 5.07 23.70 -29.69
C ARG A 75 4.59 22.50 -30.53
N ARG A 76 4.85 22.50 -31.83
CA ARG A 76 4.40 21.43 -32.75
C ARG A 76 5.13 20.11 -32.51
N LYS A 77 6.45 20.15 -32.37
CA LYS A 77 7.28 18.96 -32.04
C LYS A 77 6.96 18.47 -30.62
N TYR A 78 6.74 19.39 -29.67
CA TYR A 78 6.31 19.09 -28.32
C TYR A 78 5.01 18.27 -28.29
N LEU A 79 3.95 18.68 -29.00
CA LEU A 79 2.69 17.94 -29.04
C LEU A 79 2.89 16.51 -29.56
N SER A 80 3.72 16.33 -30.61
CA SER A 80 4.06 15.00 -31.11
C SER A 80 4.86 14.16 -30.10
N CYS A 81 5.78 14.79 -29.36
CA CYS A 81 6.53 14.15 -28.28
C CYS A 81 5.61 13.72 -27.14
N ARG A 82 4.68 14.58 -26.72
CA ARG A 82 3.69 14.31 -25.68
C ARG A 82 2.82 13.10 -26.03
N GLU A 83 2.34 13.00 -27.27
CA GLU A 83 1.58 11.83 -27.72
C GLU A 83 2.44 10.54 -27.71
N ALA A 84 3.72 10.64 -28.07
CA ALA A 84 4.65 9.50 -27.99
C ALA A 84 4.91 9.06 -26.54
N ILE A 85 5.03 10.00 -25.59
CA ILE A 85 5.16 9.72 -24.15
C ILE A 85 3.89 9.05 -23.62
N LYS A 86 2.71 9.58 -23.96
CA LYS A 86 1.41 9.00 -23.58
C LYS A 86 1.24 7.57 -24.06
N ALA A 87 1.57 7.32 -25.33
CA ALA A 87 1.52 5.99 -25.92
C ALA A 87 2.48 5.01 -25.21
N GLN A 88 3.68 5.48 -24.88
CA GLN A 88 4.65 4.67 -24.16
C GLN A 88 4.21 4.40 -22.73
N LEU A 89 3.75 5.40 -21.98
CA LEU A 89 3.21 5.22 -20.64
C LEU A 89 2.07 4.20 -20.62
N ARG A 90 1.10 4.35 -21.54
CA ARG A 90 0.01 3.38 -21.68
C ARG A 90 0.52 1.96 -21.87
N LYS A 91 1.52 1.77 -22.75
CA LYS A 91 2.11 0.45 -23.01
C LYS A 91 2.78 -0.12 -21.79
N VAL A 92 3.63 0.66 -21.14
CA VAL A 92 4.43 0.21 -19.98
C VAL A 92 3.54 -0.05 -18.78
N ILE A 93 2.56 0.83 -18.51
CA ILE A 93 1.59 0.65 -17.42
C ILE A 93 0.78 -0.64 -17.63
N GLY A 94 0.28 -0.89 -18.85
CA GLY A 94 -0.44 -2.13 -19.15
C GLY A 94 0.42 -3.40 -19.13
N GLN A 95 1.75 -3.28 -19.13
CA GLN A 95 2.69 -4.41 -18.95
C GLN A 95 3.10 -4.59 -17.47
N THR A 96 2.96 -3.54 -16.66
CA THR A 96 3.42 -3.52 -15.26
C THR A 96 2.28 -3.78 -14.28
N PHE A 97 1.06 -3.35 -14.62
CA PHE A 97 -0.13 -3.47 -13.79
C PHE A 97 -1.19 -4.30 -14.50
N VAL A 98 -1.92 -5.11 -13.74
CA VAL A 98 -3.04 -5.90 -14.27
C VAL A 98 -4.20 -4.97 -14.62
N ASP A 99 -4.95 -5.31 -15.65
CA ASP A 99 -6.07 -4.49 -16.16
C ASP A 99 -7.12 -4.15 -15.08
N GLU A 100 -7.33 -5.06 -14.13
CA GLU A 100 -8.27 -4.90 -13.02
C GLU A 100 -7.79 -3.92 -11.94
N GLU A 101 -6.49 -3.68 -11.86
CA GLU A 101 -5.89 -2.68 -10.93
C GLU A 101 -6.02 -1.26 -11.50
N ILE A 102 -6.01 -1.10 -12.83
CA ILE A 102 -6.03 0.22 -13.47
C ILE A 102 -7.45 0.80 -13.45
N VAL A 103 -7.67 1.77 -12.57
CA VAL A 103 -8.93 2.53 -12.55
C VAL A 103 -8.99 3.48 -13.73
N CYS A 104 -7.95 4.30 -13.91
CA CYS A 104 -7.84 5.24 -15.02
C CYS A 104 -6.40 5.72 -15.22
N LEU A 105 -6.00 5.94 -16.48
CA LEU A 105 -4.85 6.74 -16.86
C LEU A 105 -5.37 7.96 -17.62
N HIS A 106 -5.14 9.16 -17.09
CA HIS A 106 -5.68 10.40 -17.68
C HIS A 106 -4.69 11.54 -17.64
N GLU A 107 -4.96 12.54 -18.44
CA GLU A 107 -4.19 13.75 -18.55
C GLU A 107 -4.90 14.88 -17.78
N GLN A 108 -4.16 15.66 -17.01
CA GLN A 108 -4.70 16.85 -16.34
C GLN A 108 -4.24 18.14 -16.98
N TYR A 109 -4.82 19.26 -16.55
CA TYR A 109 -4.73 20.61 -17.15
C TYR A 109 -3.33 21.24 -17.24
N SER A 110 -2.34 20.64 -16.66
CA SER A 110 -0.93 21.02 -16.81
C SER A 110 -0.12 19.76 -17.07
N ASP A 111 1.02 19.87 -17.66
CA ASP A 111 1.97 18.88 -18.16
C ASP A 111 2.14 17.53 -17.40
N GLY A 112 1.21 17.16 -16.52
CA GLY A 112 1.17 15.94 -15.74
C GLY A 112 0.27 14.87 -16.33
N ILE A 113 0.70 13.61 -16.20
CA ILE A 113 -0.11 12.43 -16.49
C ILE A 113 -0.37 11.72 -15.18
N SER A 114 -1.65 11.39 -14.93
CA SER A 114 -2.06 10.73 -13.69
C SER A 114 -2.57 9.32 -13.95
N LEU A 115 -2.12 8.40 -13.11
CA LEU A 115 -2.58 7.03 -13.04
C LEU A 115 -3.34 6.83 -11.72
N LEU A 116 -4.58 6.36 -11.80
CA LEU A 116 -5.37 5.93 -10.65
C LEU A 116 -5.33 4.40 -10.59
N LEU A 117 -4.83 3.87 -9.49
CA LEU A 117 -4.74 2.42 -9.25
C LEU A 117 -5.65 2.02 -8.10
N LYS A 118 -6.30 0.88 -8.26
CA LYS A 118 -6.97 0.16 -7.19
C LYS A 118 -5.92 -0.54 -6.34
N VAL A 119 -5.95 -0.28 -5.04
CA VAL A 119 -5.06 -0.90 -4.05
C VAL A 119 -5.92 -1.55 -2.96
N ASP A 120 -5.53 -2.72 -2.49
CA ASP A 120 -6.21 -3.33 -1.35
C ASP A 120 -5.89 -2.52 -0.08
N ALA A 121 -6.93 -2.08 0.64
CA ALA A 121 -6.79 -1.27 1.85
C ALA A 121 -6.07 -2.01 3.01
N ARG A 122 -5.89 -3.31 2.88
CA ARG A 122 -5.27 -4.17 3.89
C ARG A 122 -3.76 -4.26 3.76
N PHE A 123 -3.19 -3.84 2.63
CA PHE A 123 -1.74 -3.78 2.47
C PHE A 123 -1.17 -2.68 3.36
N HIS A 124 -0.20 -3.05 4.17
CA HIS A 124 0.53 -2.12 5.04
C HIS A 124 1.78 -1.54 4.37
N SER A 125 2.19 -2.14 3.24
CA SER A 125 3.39 -1.72 2.49
C SER A 125 3.04 -1.08 1.15
N THR A 126 3.79 -0.02 0.81
CA THR A 126 3.72 0.66 -0.49
C THR A 126 4.89 0.31 -1.40
N THR A 127 5.77 -0.59 -0.97
CA THR A 127 7.02 -0.90 -1.67
C THR A 127 6.78 -1.55 -3.01
N GLU A 128 5.85 -2.49 -3.12
CA GLU A 128 5.50 -3.07 -4.42
C GLU A 128 5.03 -2.01 -5.43
N LEU A 129 4.20 -1.06 -4.97
CA LEU A 129 3.78 0.07 -5.81
C LEU A 129 4.98 0.89 -6.25
N GLU A 130 5.91 1.18 -5.35
CA GLU A 130 7.11 1.97 -5.66
C GLU A 130 8.06 1.24 -6.61
N ASP A 131 8.28 -0.05 -6.44
CA ASP A 131 9.09 -0.87 -7.34
C ASP A 131 8.49 -0.94 -8.75
N ARG A 132 7.17 -1.10 -8.82
CA ARG A 132 6.44 -1.07 -10.10
C ARG A 132 6.55 0.31 -10.76
N LEU A 133 6.42 1.41 -9.98
CA LEU A 133 6.60 2.77 -10.48
C LEU A 133 8.05 3.04 -10.93
N ALA A 134 9.04 2.53 -10.20
CA ALA A 134 10.45 2.60 -10.58
C ALA A 134 10.72 1.88 -11.91
N LYS A 135 10.12 0.70 -12.13
CA LYS A 135 10.17 0.00 -13.43
C LYS A 135 9.57 0.85 -14.55
N VAL A 136 8.37 1.43 -14.33
CA VAL A 136 7.73 2.32 -15.32
C VAL A 136 8.65 3.50 -15.65
N LYS A 137 9.21 4.17 -14.67
CA LYS A 137 10.16 5.30 -14.86
C LYS A 137 11.36 4.89 -15.69
N THR A 138 12.05 3.81 -15.28
CA THR A 138 13.25 3.31 -15.97
C THR A 138 12.98 3.03 -17.45
N VAL A 139 11.84 2.44 -17.80
CA VAL A 139 11.50 2.14 -19.18
C VAL A 139 11.21 3.41 -19.97
N ILE A 140 10.57 4.41 -19.37
CA ILE A 140 10.29 5.69 -20.02
C ILE A 140 11.61 6.47 -20.26
N GLU A 141 12.50 6.52 -19.26
CA GLU A 141 13.76 7.23 -19.29
C GLU A 141 14.78 6.63 -20.27
N ARG A 142 14.83 5.29 -20.36
CA ARG A 142 15.73 4.59 -21.30
C ARG A 142 15.34 4.79 -22.77
N ARG A 143 14.10 5.18 -23.04
CA ARG A 143 13.62 5.36 -24.41
C ARG A 143 14.17 6.67 -25.01
N LYS A 144 14.76 6.58 -26.20
CA LYS A 144 15.11 7.73 -27.03
C LYS A 144 13.90 8.22 -27.81
N TYR A 145 13.58 9.49 -27.67
CA TYR A 145 12.47 10.12 -28.39
C TYR A 145 13.00 10.88 -29.58
N LYS A 146 12.63 10.47 -30.80
CA LYS A 146 13.06 11.13 -32.06
C LYS A 146 12.74 12.63 -32.07
N GLN A 147 11.65 13.02 -31.44
CA GLN A 147 11.20 14.41 -31.34
C GLN A 147 12.10 15.25 -30.43
N LEU A 148 12.90 14.62 -29.59
CA LEU A 148 13.87 15.25 -28.68
C LEU A 148 15.31 15.06 -29.15
N ASP A 149 15.54 14.94 -30.46
CA ASP A 149 16.86 14.68 -31.05
C ASP A 149 17.59 13.51 -30.33
N ASN A 150 16.82 12.49 -29.97
CA ASN A 150 17.24 11.27 -29.20
C ASN A 150 17.75 11.56 -27.77
N GLN A 151 17.39 12.69 -27.16
CA GLN A 151 17.67 12.96 -25.76
C GLN A 151 16.81 12.08 -24.87
N HIS A 152 17.32 11.82 -23.67
CA HIS A 152 16.59 11.12 -22.62
C HIS A 152 15.64 12.08 -21.90
N LEU A 153 14.49 11.58 -21.49
CA LEU A 153 13.49 12.31 -20.73
C LEU A 153 13.61 11.91 -19.26
N CYS A 154 13.80 12.89 -18.37
CA CYS A 154 13.74 12.64 -16.93
C CYS A 154 12.26 12.54 -16.50
N VAL A 155 11.94 11.53 -15.69
CA VAL A 155 10.60 11.31 -15.16
C VAL A 155 10.64 11.18 -13.64
N GLN A 156 9.83 11.95 -12.96
CA GLN A 156 9.60 11.82 -11.53
C GLN A 156 8.18 11.35 -11.27
N SER A 157 7.97 10.65 -10.18
CA SER A 157 6.64 10.20 -9.77
C SER A 157 6.43 10.39 -8.28
N GLY A 158 5.23 10.81 -7.92
CA GLY A 158 4.75 10.84 -6.55
C GLY A 158 3.35 10.27 -6.49
N TYR A 159 2.93 9.83 -5.32
CA TYR A 159 1.60 9.28 -5.14
C TYR A 159 1.05 9.59 -3.76
N VAL A 160 -0.28 9.58 -3.66
CA VAL A 160 -1.04 9.64 -2.41
C VAL A 160 -2.26 8.74 -2.53
N PHE A 161 -2.84 8.35 -1.41
CA PHE A 161 -4.09 7.59 -1.41
C PHE A 161 -5.29 8.54 -1.33
N LEU A 162 -6.34 8.22 -2.10
CA LEU A 162 -7.56 9.02 -2.13
C LEU A 162 -8.34 8.82 -0.82
N GLU A 163 -8.63 9.91 -0.14
CA GLU A 163 -9.50 9.90 1.04
C GLU A 163 -10.95 10.13 0.67
N SER A 164 -11.83 9.40 1.33
CA SER A 164 -13.28 9.68 1.36
C SER A 164 -13.58 10.51 2.60
N GLY A 165 -13.85 11.80 2.43
CA GLY A 165 -14.14 12.73 3.53
C GLY A 165 -15.46 13.48 3.31
N GLU A 166 -15.64 14.58 4.03
CA GLU A 166 -16.81 15.47 3.95
C GLU A 166 -16.95 16.20 2.60
N TYR A 167 -15.92 16.16 1.76
CA TYR A 167 -15.87 16.81 0.45
C TYR A 167 -16.47 15.94 -0.66
N SER A 168 -16.85 16.57 -1.76
CA SER A 168 -17.26 15.85 -2.95
C SER A 168 -16.11 14.98 -3.49
N LEU A 169 -16.42 13.85 -4.11
CA LEU A 169 -15.39 12.95 -4.66
C LEU A 169 -14.48 13.67 -5.68
N SER A 170 -15.04 14.59 -6.47
CA SER A 170 -14.28 15.41 -7.42
C SER A 170 -13.25 16.31 -6.72
N GLU A 171 -13.60 16.91 -5.59
CA GLU A 171 -12.69 17.73 -4.78
C GLU A 171 -11.59 16.87 -4.14
N CYS A 172 -11.95 15.71 -3.57
CA CYS A 172 -10.99 14.76 -3.03
C CYS A 172 -9.98 14.30 -4.10
N MET A 173 -10.44 14.00 -5.30
CA MET A 173 -9.59 13.61 -6.44
C MET A 173 -8.66 14.75 -6.86
N LEU A 174 -9.16 15.99 -6.94
CA LEU A 174 -8.35 17.16 -7.27
C LEU A 174 -7.27 17.39 -6.21
N LYS A 175 -7.64 17.35 -4.93
CA LYS A 175 -6.71 17.49 -3.79
C LYS A 175 -5.62 16.41 -3.83
N ALA A 176 -6.01 15.15 -4.00
CA ALA A 176 -5.08 14.03 -4.08
C ALA A 176 -4.11 14.17 -5.27
N HIS A 177 -4.61 14.65 -6.42
CA HIS A 177 -3.74 14.89 -7.57
C HIS A 177 -2.70 16.00 -7.30
N VAL A 178 -3.12 17.12 -6.73
CA VAL A 178 -2.21 18.23 -6.40
C VAL A 178 -1.14 17.77 -5.40
N GLN A 179 -1.51 16.94 -4.43
CA GLN A 179 -0.57 16.34 -3.46
C GLN A 179 0.38 15.34 -4.12
N ALA A 180 -0.11 14.45 -4.99
CA ALA A 180 0.72 13.50 -5.72
C ALA A 180 1.72 14.20 -6.63
N MET A 181 1.32 15.31 -7.27
CA MET A 181 2.21 16.13 -8.08
C MET A 181 3.30 16.77 -7.22
N ALA A 182 2.95 17.34 -6.05
CA ALA A 182 3.92 17.91 -5.11
C ALA A 182 4.95 16.85 -4.64
N MET A 183 4.50 15.62 -4.41
CA MET A 183 5.40 14.49 -4.10
C MET A 183 6.29 14.11 -5.27
N ALA A 184 5.79 14.18 -6.51
CA ALA A 184 6.60 13.91 -7.72
C ALA A 184 7.69 14.95 -7.92
N GLU A 185 7.39 16.21 -7.72
CA GLU A 185 8.31 17.32 -7.94
C GLU A 185 9.43 17.42 -6.90
N LYS A 186 9.27 16.83 -5.71
CA LYS A 186 10.25 16.72 -4.59
C LYS A 186 11.01 18.00 -4.21
N GLN A 187 10.67 19.17 -4.73
CA GLN A 187 11.39 20.41 -4.47
C GLN A 187 10.43 21.56 -4.19
N ASP A 188 10.73 22.32 -3.15
CA ASP A 188 10.28 23.68 -2.77
C ASP A 188 8.80 24.06 -2.93
N LYS A 189 7.90 23.14 -3.26
CA LYS A 189 6.48 23.45 -3.30
C LYS A 189 5.88 23.37 -1.91
N LEU A 190 5.11 24.39 -1.58
CA LEU A 190 4.45 24.60 -0.31
C LEU A 190 3.76 23.33 0.23
N GLN A 191 3.19 22.52 -0.64
CA GLN A 191 2.46 21.30 -0.25
C GLN A 191 3.35 20.14 0.20
N TYR A 192 4.51 19.91 -0.46
CA TYR A 192 5.48 18.92 0.01
C TYR A 192 6.01 19.31 1.39
N GLN A 193 6.34 20.60 1.56
CA GLN A 193 6.80 21.13 2.85
C GLN A 193 5.70 21.03 3.92
N GLN A 194 4.44 21.25 3.56
CA GLN A 194 3.30 21.06 4.46
C GLN A 194 3.16 19.59 4.91
N LEU A 195 3.21 18.63 3.99
CA LEU A 195 3.13 17.20 4.32
C LEU A 195 4.32 16.75 5.17
N LYS A 196 5.54 17.23 4.83
CA LYS A 196 6.74 16.97 5.64
C LYS A 196 6.64 17.61 7.03
N PHE A 197 6.07 18.79 7.15
CA PHE A 197 5.81 19.43 8.41
C PHE A 197 4.78 18.65 9.25
N GLN A 198 3.67 18.24 8.66
CA GLN A 198 2.63 17.44 9.32
C GLN A 198 3.18 16.12 9.87
N ILE A 199 3.93 15.35 9.09
CA ILE A 199 4.51 14.10 9.59
C ILE A 199 5.54 14.36 10.71
N ASN A 200 6.32 15.43 10.62
CA ASN A 200 7.23 15.83 11.70
C ASN A 200 6.46 16.20 12.99
N GLN A 201 5.30 16.86 12.87
CA GLN A 201 4.44 17.15 14.03
C GLN A 201 3.88 15.87 14.64
N ILE A 202 3.38 14.93 13.83
CA ILE A 202 2.89 13.62 14.30
C ILE A 202 3.99 12.92 15.12
N ILE A 203 5.21 12.88 14.60
CA ILE A 203 6.34 12.25 15.29
C ILE A 203 6.70 13.01 16.58
N ALA A 204 6.81 14.33 16.52
CA ALA A 204 7.22 15.16 17.67
C ALA A 204 6.19 15.14 18.82
N PHE A 205 4.89 15.19 18.49
CA PHE A 205 3.82 15.13 19.49
C PHE A 205 3.38 13.69 19.82
N LYS A 206 3.99 12.69 19.15
CA LYS A 206 3.65 11.27 19.29
C LYS A 206 2.16 11.01 19.03
N ASP A 207 1.58 11.72 18.07
CA ASP A 207 0.15 11.69 17.76
C ASP A 207 -0.21 10.55 16.82
N ILE A 208 -0.04 9.33 17.32
CA ILE A 208 -0.49 8.08 16.68
C ILE A 208 -1.28 7.25 17.70
N THR A 209 -2.17 6.44 17.19
CA THR A 209 -2.98 5.49 17.96
C THR A 209 -2.66 4.07 17.52
N LEU A 210 -2.55 3.14 18.49
CA LEU A 210 -2.42 1.71 18.22
C LEU A 210 -3.74 1.02 18.54
N LEU A 211 -4.31 0.35 17.54
CA LEU A 211 -5.42 -0.59 17.72
C LEU A 211 -4.85 -1.98 17.90
N ALA A 212 -5.43 -2.79 18.77
CA ALA A 212 -5.03 -4.17 18.96
C ALA A 212 -6.09 -5.10 18.38
N GLN A 213 -5.65 -6.07 17.57
CA GLN A 213 -6.49 -7.17 17.08
C GLN A 213 -6.01 -8.48 17.69
N PRO A 214 -6.91 -9.31 18.27
CA PRO A 214 -6.51 -10.56 18.89
C PRO A 214 -6.14 -11.61 17.84
N ILE A 215 -5.08 -12.36 18.14
CA ILE A 215 -4.69 -13.60 17.48
C ILE A 215 -5.04 -14.75 18.41
N ILE A 216 -5.83 -15.69 17.92
CA ILE A 216 -6.46 -16.74 18.70
C ILE A 216 -5.71 -18.07 18.53
N ASP A 217 -5.49 -18.79 19.61
CA ASP A 217 -5.04 -20.19 19.58
C ASP A 217 -6.15 -21.06 18.99
N VAL A 218 -5.92 -21.67 17.84
CA VAL A 218 -6.95 -22.45 17.12
C VAL A 218 -7.39 -23.67 17.92
N SER A 219 -6.50 -24.25 18.72
CA SER A 219 -6.77 -25.46 19.50
C SER A 219 -7.53 -25.17 20.81
N LYS A 220 -7.21 -24.03 21.46
CA LYS A 220 -7.73 -23.70 22.82
C LYS A 220 -8.80 -22.61 22.80
N GLY A 221 -8.92 -21.85 21.72
CA GLY A 221 -9.89 -20.76 21.56
C GLY A 221 -9.59 -19.48 22.35
N GLY A 222 -8.46 -19.41 23.08
CA GLY A 222 -8.06 -18.24 23.85
C GLY A 222 -7.17 -17.28 23.06
N ILE A 223 -7.05 -16.03 23.53
CA ILE A 223 -6.12 -15.06 22.96
C ILE A 223 -4.69 -15.52 23.24
N LYS A 224 -3.91 -15.72 22.18
CA LYS A 224 -2.51 -16.11 22.22
C LYS A 224 -1.58 -14.93 22.05
N ALA A 225 -2.00 -13.99 21.20
CA ALA A 225 -1.22 -12.79 20.87
C ALA A 225 -2.13 -11.63 20.46
N TRP A 226 -1.54 -10.46 20.30
CA TRP A 226 -2.19 -9.26 19.77
C TRP A 226 -1.34 -8.67 18.64
N GLU A 227 -1.96 -8.33 17.52
CA GLU A 227 -1.33 -7.50 16.50
C GLU A 227 -1.65 -6.03 16.74
N LEU A 228 -0.63 -5.17 16.72
CA LEU A 228 -0.78 -3.73 16.89
C LEU A 228 -0.82 -3.03 15.53
N LEU A 229 -1.95 -2.41 15.25
CA LEU A 229 -2.27 -1.74 13.99
C LEU A 229 -2.26 -0.23 14.17
N THR A 230 -1.35 0.44 13.51
CA THR A 230 -1.16 1.90 13.60
C THR A 230 -2.28 2.67 12.93
N ARG A 231 -2.68 3.78 13.56
CA ARG A 231 -3.53 4.84 12.99
C ARG A 231 -2.88 6.17 13.25
N GLY A 232 -2.89 7.06 12.29
CA GLY A 232 -2.49 8.45 12.50
C GLY A 232 -3.56 9.28 13.19
N PRO A 233 -3.38 10.60 13.29
CA PRO A 233 -4.30 11.49 14.00
C PRO A 233 -5.71 11.43 13.41
N LYS A 234 -6.71 11.27 14.28
CA LYS A 234 -8.12 11.17 13.88
C LYS A 234 -8.58 12.40 13.11
N GLY A 235 -9.27 12.18 12.00
CA GLY A 235 -9.76 13.25 11.11
C GLY A 235 -8.67 13.92 10.27
N SER A 236 -7.42 13.44 10.32
CA SER A 236 -6.34 13.95 9.47
C SER A 236 -6.22 13.15 8.17
N LEU A 237 -5.53 13.74 7.18
CA LEU A 237 -5.10 13.06 5.95
C LEU A 237 -4.33 11.76 6.25
N MET A 238 -3.63 11.70 7.37
CA MET A 238 -2.74 10.60 7.76
C MET A 238 -3.38 9.63 8.76
N GLU A 239 -4.71 9.70 9.01
CA GLU A 239 -5.41 8.72 9.85
C GLU A 239 -5.27 7.30 9.29
N ASN A 240 -5.37 7.18 7.96
CA ASN A 240 -5.18 5.92 7.25
C ASN A 240 -3.69 5.50 7.28
N PRO A 241 -3.36 4.27 7.71
CA PRO A 241 -1.97 3.81 7.77
C PRO A 241 -1.26 3.83 6.42
N LEU A 242 -1.90 3.44 5.31
CA LEU A 242 -1.28 3.49 3.98
C LEU A 242 -0.80 4.90 3.65
N GLN A 243 -1.62 5.91 3.95
CA GLN A 243 -1.25 7.31 3.70
C GLN A 243 -0.16 7.78 4.65
N LEU A 244 -0.25 7.45 5.94
CA LEU A 244 0.75 7.79 6.95
C LEU A 244 2.13 7.25 6.57
N PHE A 245 2.23 5.95 6.30
CA PHE A 245 3.49 5.29 5.93
C PHE A 245 4.02 5.78 4.58
N SER A 246 3.14 5.99 3.59
CA SER A 246 3.51 6.56 2.28
C SER A 246 4.14 7.93 2.41
N ILE A 247 3.53 8.85 3.16
CA ILE A 247 4.07 10.20 3.38
C ILE A 247 5.37 10.12 4.17
N ALA A 248 5.43 9.32 5.23
CA ALA A 248 6.64 9.14 6.01
C ALA A 248 7.80 8.64 5.15
N LYS A 249 7.57 7.67 4.28
CA LYS A 249 8.57 7.12 3.35
C LYS A 249 9.03 8.17 2.33
N GLN A 250 8.10 8.82 1.64
CA GLN A 250 8.41 9.84 0.62
C GLN A 250 9.09 11.09 1.20
N THR A 251 8.91 11.39 2.48
CA THR A 251 9.53 12.51 3.19
C THR A 251 10.77 12.12 4.00
N ASN A 252 11.26 10.88 3.89
CA ASN A 252 12.38 10.32 4.65
C ASN A 252 12.16 10.40 6.18
N ARG A 253 10.98 10.01 6.64
CA ARG A 253 10.58 9.98 8.07
C ARG A 253 10.14 8.59 8.54
N LEU A 254 10.22 7.58 7.68
CA LEU A 254 9.71 6.24 7.95
C LEU A 254 10.38 5.61 9.17
N PHE A 255 11.70 5.63 9.25
CA PHE A 255 12.45 5.11 10.38
C PHE A 255 12.02 5.74 11.72
N LEU A 256 11.87 7.08 11.75
CA LEU A 256 11.43 7.79 12.95
C LEU A 256 9.99 7.46 13.33
N LEU A 257 9.11 7.27 12.36
CA LEU A 257 7.73 6.86 12.58
C LEU A 257 7.67 5.45 13.17
N GLU A 258 8.40 4.49 12.63
CA GLU A 258 8.39 3.11 13.10
C GLU A 258 9.03 2.96 14.49
N LEU A 259 10.07 3.74 14.79
CA LEU A 259 10.58 3.84 16.17
C LEU A 259 9.55 4.43 17.15
N LEU A 260 8.77 5.42 16.72
CA LEU A 260 7.68 5.96 17.53
C LEU A 260 6.59 4.90 17.76
N ILE A 261 6.24 4.10 16.74
CA ILE A 261 5.29 3.00 16.86
C ILE A 261 5.78 1.99 17.89
N LEU A 262 7.05 1.60 17.84
CA LEU A 262 7.64 0.70 18.82
C LEU A 262 7.60 1.26 20.23
N GLU A 263 7.96 2.54 20.42
CA GLU A 263 7.87 3.19 21.72
C GLU A 263 6.44 3.21 22.27
N LYS A 264 5.46 3.51 21.42
CA LYS A 264 4.03 3.46 21.77
C LYS A 264 3.56 2.03 22.09
N ALA A 265 4.05 1.04 21.38
CA ALA A 265 3.76 -0.36 21.67
C ALA A 265 4.29 -0.73 23.08
N PHE A 266 5.52 -0.38 23.41
CA PHE A 266 6.09 -0.62 24.74
C PHE A 266 5.29 0.10 25.83
N GLN A 267 4.86 1.34 25.60
CA GLN A 267 3.97 2.06 26.53
C GLN A 267 2.64 1.34 26.73
N LEU A 268 2.02 0.86 25.65
CA LEU A 268 0.75 0.14 25.69
C LEU A 268 0.88 -1.19 26.45
N ILE A 269 1.93 -1.97 26.17
CA ILE A 269 2.23 -3.22 26.87
C ILE A 269 2.34 -2.98 28.38
N TYR A 270 3.10 -1.96 28.76
CA TYR A 270 3.29 -1.58 30.17
C TYR A 270 1.98 -1.16 30.83
N GLN A 271 1.22 -0.24 30.19
CA GLN A 271 -0.03 0.30 30.74
C GLN A 271 -1.14 -0.75 30.86
N CYS A 272 -1.24 -1.65 29.89
CA CYS A 272 -2.25 -2.71 29.87
C CYS A 272 -1.78 -4.00 30.57
N LYS A 273 -0.53 -4.04 31.09
CA LYS A 273 0.09 -5.23 31.71
C LYS A 273 -0.08 -6.49 30.83
N MET A 274 0.15 -6.34 29.53
CA MET A 274 -0.03 -7.42 28.57
C MET A 274 0.99 -8.53 28.80
N LYS A 275 0.53 -9.76 28.80
CA LYS A 275 1.35 -10.97 28.98
C LYS A 275 1.47 -11.80 27.70
N GLU A 276 0.51 -11.63 26.82
CA GLU A 276 0.44 -12.29 25.51
C GLU A 276 1.53 -11.74 24.59
N ALA A 277 1.86 -12.50 23.56
CA ALA A 277 2.79 -12.03 22.53
C ALA A 277 2.21 -10.84 21.75
N ILE A 278 3.08 -9.91 21.33
CA ILE A 278 2.70 -8.67 20.63
C ILE A 278 3.40 -8.64 19.28
N PHE A 279 2.63 -8.48 18.24
CA PHE A 279 3.12 -8.36 16.87
C PHE A 279 3.18 -6.89 16.46
N ILE A 280 4.33 -6.47 15.89
CA ILE A 280 4.61 -5.09 15.51
C ILE A 280 5.21 -5.07 14.10
N ASN A 281 4.57 -4.35 13.20
CA ASN A 281 4.99 -4.22 11.81
C ASN A 281 6.24 -3.35 11.65
N PHE A 282 7.22 -3.84 10.90
CA PHE A 282 8.41 -3.11 10.47
C PHE A 282 8.68 -3.32 8.99
N THR A 283 9.01 -2.23 8.31
CA THR A 283 9.43 -2.34 6.91
C THR A 283 10.87 -2.84 6.80
N PRO A 284 11.22 -3.60 5.75
CA PRO A 284 12.61 -3.99 5.48
C PRO A 284 13.57 -2.79 5.38
N THR A 285 13.08 -1.64 4.93
CA THR A 285 13.85 -0.39 4.88
C THR A 285 14.32 0.03 6.29
N THR A 286 13.41 0.02 7.26
CA THR A 286 13.74 0.33 8.66
C THR A 286 14.63 -0.75 9.28
N LEU A 287 14.36 -2.02 8.97
CA LEU A 287 15.21 -3.13 9.43
C LEU A 287 16.63 -3.09 8.84
N ASN A 288 16.85 -2.34 7.74
CA ASN A 288 18.17 -2.11 7.16
C ASN A 288 18.91 -0.90 7.76
N GLU A 289 18.29 -0.11 8.62
CA GLU A 289 18.92 1.09 9.20
C GLU A 289 20.08 0.73 10.13
N VAL A 290 21.19 1.45 10.01
CA VAL A 290 22.41 1.19 10.79
C VAL A 290 22.18 1.42 12.29
N GLU A 291 21.37 2.43 12.61
CA GLU A 291 21.10 2.86 13.99
C GLU A 291 20.02 2.01 14.69
N LEU A 292 19.35 1.08 13.99
CA LEU A 292 18.18 0.36 14.50
C LEU A 292 18.47 -0.29 15.86
N ILE A 293 19.52 -1.10 15.94
CA ILE A 293 19.85 -1.87 17.17
C ILE A 293 20.16 -0.93 18.33
N GLU A 294 20.90 0.14 18.09
CA GLU A 294 21.18 1.15 19.13
C GLU A 294 19.88 1.77 19.68
N LYS A 295 18.96 2.16 18.80
CA LYS A 295 17.67 2.73 19.20
C LYS A 295 16.79 1.72 19.93
N MET A 296 16.79 0.44 19.51
CA MET A 296 16.09 -0.65 20.20
C MET A 296 16.62 -0.80 21.65
N LEU A 297 17.94 -0.83 21.83
CA LEU A 297 18.57 -0.93 23.16
C LEU A 297 18.22 0.26 24.04
N VAL A 298 18.16 1.47 23.49
CA VAL A 298 17.72 2.67 24.23
C VAL A 298 16.29 2.50 24.72
N LEU A 299 15.38 2.02 23.88
CA LEU A 299 13.99 1.78 24.23
C LEU A 299 13.85 0.67 25.28
N LEU A 300 14.57 -0.45 25.15
CA LEU A 300 14.56 -1.53 26.16
C LEU A 300 15.07 -1.04 27.53
N LYS A 301 16.10 -0.19 27.57
CA LYS A 301 16.53 0.44 28.83
C LYS A 301 15.49 1.36 29.44
N LYS A 302 14.71 2.03 28.60
CA LYS A 302 13.63 2.93 29.05
C LYS A 302 12.41 2.16 29.58
N TYR A 303 12.18 0.97 29.10
CA TYR A 303 11.05 0.10 29.47
C TYR A 303 11.56 -1.29 29.90
N PRO A 304 12.18 -1.39 31.10
CA PRO A 304 12.85 -2.63 31.54
C PRO A 304 11.88 -3.79 31.80
N GLU A 305 10.57 -3.54 31.91
CA GLU A 305 9.53 -4.55 32.07
C GLU A 305 9.19 -5.27 30.76
N ILE A 306 9.65 -4.73 29.63
CA ILE A 306 9.41 -5.36 28.33
C ILE A 306 10.26 -6.61 28.20
N ILE A 307 9.60 -7.71 27.90
CA ILE A 307 10.21 -9.01 27.64
C ILE A 307 10.30 -9.19 26.12
N PRO A 308 11.48 -9.04 25.48
CA PRO A 308 11.62 -9.11 24.03
C PRO A 308 11.09 -10.41 23.42
N GLN A 309 11.16 -11.54 24.15
CA GLN A 309 10.65 -12.86 23.73
C GLN A 309 9.14 -12.87 23.48
N ASN A 310 8.41 -11.91 24.07
CA ASN A 310 6.98 -11.74 23.83
C ASN A 310 6.69 -10.75 22.70
N ILE A 311 7.69 -10.31 21.92
CA ILE A 311 7.49 -9.38 20.82
C ILE A 311 7.93 -10.02 19.51
N ALA A 312 7.02 -10.09 18.55
CA ALA A 312 7.26 -10.50 17.18
C ALA A 312 7.36 -9.27 16.28
N ILE A 313 8.49 -9.11 15.61
CA ILE A 313 8.69 -8.11 14.56
C ILE A 313 8.20 -8.70 13.25
N GLU A 314 7.15 -8.11 12.70
CA GLU A 314 6.56 -8.53 11.42
C GLU A 314 7.26 -7.87 10.25
N VAL A 315 7.71 -8.69 9.31
CA VAL A 315 8.35 -8.25 8.06
C VAL A 315 7.42 -8.58 6.91
N THR A 316 6.98 -7.55 6.17
CA THR A 316 6.09 -7.78 5.03
C THR A 316 6.84 -8.46 3.89
N GLU A 317 6.25 -9.53 3.32
CA GLU A 317 6.79 -10.25 2.17
C GLU A 317 6.93 -9.38 0.91
N GLN A 318 6.02 -8.41 0.76
CA GLN A 318 5.90 -7.57 -0.44
C GLN A 318 7.09 -6.61 -0.62
N ASP A 319 7.87 -6.37 0.42
CA ASP A 319 9.05 -5.53 0.37
C ASP A 319 10.27 -6.36 -0.05
N SER A 320 10.90 -6.00 -1.17
CA SER A 320 12.14 -6.65 -1.59
C SER A 320 13.25 -6.43 -0.55
N ILE A 321 13.79 -7.52 -0.06
CA ILE A 321 14.96 -7.52 0.84
C ILE A 321 16.29 -7.53 0.09
N ASP A 322 16.25 -7.58 -1.25
CA ASP A 322 17.44 -7.64 -2.09
C ASP A 322 18.21 -6.33 -2.07
N GLY A 323 19.53 -6.45 -1.88
CA GLY A 323 20.42 -5.30 -1.83
C GLY A 323 20.46 -4.55 -0.49
N LEU A 324 19.69 -4.97 0.52
CA LEU A 324 19.69 -4.39 1.86
C LEU A 324 20.87 -4.93 2.68
N LYS A 325 21.95 -4.16 2.78
CA LYS A 325 23.25 -4.62 3.32
C LYS A 325 23.24 -4.95 4.82
N ASN A 326 22.43 -4.24 5.62
CA ASN A 326 22.41 -4.42 7.08
C ASN A 326 21.22 -5.27 7.54
N PHE A 327 20.30 -5.61 6.65
CA PHE A 327 19.05 -6.28 6.98
C PHE A 327 19.28 -7.59 7.74
N GLU A 328 20.03 -8.52 7.17
CA GLU A 328 20.30 -9.83 7.80
C GLU A 328 21.04 -9.67 9.13
N ARG A 329 22.04 -8.80 9.17
CA ARG A 329 22.77 -8.49 10.41
C ARG A 329 21.83 -8.00 11.51
N ASN A 330 20.90 -7.11 11.18
CA ASN A 330 19.96 -6.56 12.15
C ASN A 330 18.91 -7.61 12.56
N ILE A 331 18.46 -8.50 11.66
CA ILE A 331 17.59 -9.64 12.02
C ILE A 331 18.29 -10.56 13.04
N VAL A 332 19.56 -10.91 12.82
CA VAL A 332 20.33 -11.71 13.78
C VAL A 332 20.44 -10.99 15.13
N ALA A 333 20.80 -9.71 15.13
CA ALA A 333 20.92 -8.92 16.35
C ALA A 333 19.58 -8.77 17.12
N LEU A 334 18.44 -8.65 16.41
CA LEU A 334 17.11 -8.64 17.03
C LEU A 334 16.83 -9.96 17.75
N ARG A 335 17.18 -11.11 17.13
CA ARG A 335 17.05 -12.43 17.77
C ARG A 335 17.96 -12.58 18.99
N GLU A 336 19.20 -12.08 18.93
CA GLU A 336 20.12 -12.06 20.07
C GLU A 336 19.56 -11.23 21.23
N LEU A 337 18.78 -10.18 20.95
CA LEU A 337 18.03 -9.42 21.94
C LEU A 337 16.79 -10.15 22.46
N GLY A 338 16.39 -11.25 21.81
CA GLY A 338 15.26 -12.09 22.18
C GLY A 338 13.98 -11.84 21.39
N PHE A 339 13.94 -10.92 20.43
CA PHE A 339 12.76 -10.70 19.59
C PHE A 339 12.48 -11.90 18.67
N GLN A 340 11.21 -12.21 18.47
CA GLN A 340 10.77 -13.14 17.43
C GLN A 340 10.62 -12.40 16.08
N ILE A 341 10.83 -13.11 14.99
CA ILE A 341 10.67 -12.58 13.63
C ILE A 341 9.51 -13.29 12.95
N ALA A 342 8.53 -12.53 12.49
CA ALA A 342 7.41 -13.03 11.72
C ALA A 342 7.51 -12.56 10.26
N VAL A 343 7.18 -13.44 9.31
CA VAL A 343 6.98 -13.06 7.90
C VAL A 343 5.50 -12.95 7.63
N ASP A 344 5.08 -11.78 7.13
CA ASP A 344 3.68 -11.45 6.89
C ASP A 344 3.29 -11.63 5.41
N ASP A 345 1.97 -11.69 5.13
CA ASP A 345 1.34 -11.81 3.80
C ASP A 345 1.81 -13.03 2.97
N THR A 346 2.25 -14.12 3.62
CA THR A 346 2.78 -15.31 2.94
C THR A 346 1.70 -16.02 2.10
N GLY A 347 2.02 -16.22 0.83
CA GLY A 347 1.13 -16.89 -0.13
C GLY A 347 0.38 -15.95 -1.07
N ALA A 348 0.50 -14.63 -0.88
CA ALA A 348 -0.07 -13.62 -1.79
C ALA A 348 0.79 -13.39 -3.05
N GLY A 349 2.07 -13.79 -3.04
CA GLY A 349 3.03 -13.50 -4.10
C GLY A 349 4.10 -14.57 -4.33
N TYR A 350 5.07 -14.26 -5.20
CA TYR A 350 6.19 -15.14 -5.56
C TYR A 350 7.41 -15.01 -4.62
N ALA A 351 7.43 -14.00 -3.77
CA ALA A 351 8.58 -13.68 -2.92
C ALA A 351 8.63 -14.50 -1.63
N SER A 352 7.49 -15.11 -1.20
CA SER A 352 7.32 -15.81 0.09
C SER A 352 8.44 -16.79 0.41
N PHE A 353 8.73 -17.70 -0.51
CA PHE A 353 9.73 -18.75 -0.26
C PHE A 353 11.14 -18.21 -0.20
N HIS A 354 11.46 -17.16 -0.97
CA HIS A 354 12.77 -16.51 -0.91
C HIS A 354 12.97 -15.80 0.43
N THR A 355 11.96 -15.08 0.88
CA THR A 355 11.97 -14.37 2.17
C THR A 355 12.04 -15.35 3.34
N ILE A 356 11.21 -16.41 3.34
CA ILE A 356 11.24 -17.45 4.38
C ILE A 356 12.62 -18.12 4.45
N ASN A 357 13.19 -18.54 3.31
CA ASN A 357 14.49 -19.18 3.26
C ASN A 357 15.62 -18.27 3.76
N ARG A 358 15.53 -16.98 3.53
CA ARG A 358 16.57 -15.99 3.88
C ARG A 358 16.47 -15.54 5.33
N ILE A 359 15.25 -15.37 5.85
CA ILE A 359 15.00 -14.90 7.21
C ILE A 359 14.94 -16.08 8.20
N MET A 360 14.46 -17.27 7.77
CA MET A 360 14.16 -18.41 8.65
C MET A 360 13.28 -17.96 9.83
N PRO A 361 12.04 -17.51 9.59
CA PRO A 361 11.23 -16.81 10.58
C PRO A 361 10.79 -17.76 11.72
N ASP A 362 10.52 -17.17 12.88
CA ASP A 362 9.94 -17.88 14.02
C ASP A 362 8.42 -18.08 13.82
N ILE A 363 7.79 -17.20 13.00
CA ILE A 363 6.35 -17.20 12.73
C ILE A 363 6.10 -16.91 11.25
N ILE A 364 5.18 -17.65 10.64
CA ILE A 364 4.71 -17.42 9.27
C ILE A 364 3.23 -17.03 9.33
N LYS A 365 2.87 -15.84 8.82
CA LYS A 365 1.48 -15.38 8.70
C LYS A 365 1.00 -15.67 7.28
N ILE A 366 -0.04 -16.46 7.16
CA ILE A 366 -0.62 -16.87 5.87
C ILE A 366 -1.71 -15.87 5.49
N ASP A 367 -1.52 -15.23 4.34
CA ASP A 367 -2.41 -14.20 3.82
C ASP A 367 -3.85 -14.69 3.62
N ARG A 368 -4.78 -13.78 3.81
CA ARG A 368 -6.21 -13.98 3.60
C ARG A 368 -6.55 -14.57 2.23
N SER A 369 -5.80 -14.27 1.17
CA SER A 369 -6.07 -14.79 -0.19
C SER A 369 -6.03 -16.31 -0.26
N VAL A 370 -5.22 -16.95 0.60
CA VAL A 370 -5.18 -18.40 0.77
C VAL A 370 -6.34 -18.88 1.63
N ILE A 371 -6.71 -18.15 2.68
CA ILE A 371 -7.64 -18.59 3.72
C ILE A 371 -9.11 -18.36 3.36
N GLN A 372 -9.43 -17.21 2.77
CA GLN A 372 -10.81 -16.85 2.44
C GLN A 372 -11.44 -17.87 1.50
N ASP A 373 -12.62 -18.41 1.85
CA ASP A 373 -13.36 -19.47 1.15
C ASP A 373 -12.58 -20.79 1.00
N ILE A 374 -11.62 -21.10 1.89
CA ILE A 374 -10.79 -22.31 1.84
C ILE A 374 -11.64 -23.59 1.95
N ASP A 375 -12.77 -23.52 2.64
CA ASP A 375 -13.76 -24.60 2.78
C ASP A 375 -14.42 -25.00 1.44
N LYS A 376 -14.41 -24.10 0.45
CA LYS A 376 -15.00 -24.29 -0.88
C LYS A 376 -13.97 -24.50 -1.98
N ASN A 377 -12.67 -24.39 -1.67
CA ASN A 377 -11.61 -24.41 -2.66
C ASN A 377 -10.48 -25.38 -2.29
N MET A 378 -10.52 -26.56 -2.90
CA MET A 378 -9.50 -27.61 -2.69
C MET A 378 -8.07 -27.13 -3.00
N VAL A 379 -7.88 -26.24 -3.96
CA VAL A 379 -6.53 -25.71 -4.31
C VAL A 379 -5.98 -24.88 -3.14
N LYS A 380 -6.80 -24.03 -2.52
CA LYS A 380 -6.40 -23.24 -1.36
C LYS A 380 -6.07 -24.12 -0.15
N GLU A 381 -6.87 -25.18 0.08
CA GLU A 381 -6.56 -26.17 1.13
C GLU A 381 -5.22 -26.86 0.88
N LYS A 382 -4.89 -27.19 -0.38
CA LYS A 382 -3.57 -27.75 -0.76
C LYS A 382 -2.44 -26.72 -0.61
N MET A 383 -2.69 -25.45 -0.90
CA MET A 383 -1.71 -24.37 -0.66
C MET A 383 -1.42 -24.25 0.84
N LEU A 384 -2.46 -24.23 1.68
CA LEU A 384 -2.29 -24.25 3.15
C LEU A 384 -1.44 -25.44 3.60
N GLN A 385 -1.73 -26.67 3.11
CA GLN A 385 -0.94 -27.86 3.45
C GLN A 385 0.54 -27.70 3.07
N GLY A 386 0.82 -27.13 1.89
CA GLY A 386 2.20 -26.85 1.45
C GLY A 386 2.92 -25.86 2.36
N LEU A 387 2.24 -24.78 2.77
CA LEU A 387 2.80 -23.77 3.69
C LEU A 387 3.03 -24.34 5.09
N LEU A 388 2.11 -25.18 5.59
CA LEU A 388 2.28 -25.88 6.89
C LEU A 388 3.47 -26.84 6.86
N LEU A 389 3.71 -27.52 5.74
CA LEU A 389 4.90 -28.38 5.59
C LEU A 389 6.19 -27.55 5.71
N ILE A 390 6.25 -26.41 5.04
CA ILE A 390 7.41 -25.51 5.11
C ILE A 390 7.59 -24.97 6.54
N ALA A 391 6.52 -24.53 7.18
CA ALA A 391 6.56 -24.04 8.55
C ALA A 391 7.08 -25.13 9.53
N ASN A 392 6.68 -26.39 9.35
CA ASN A 392 7.17 -27.50 10.13
C ASN A 392 8.67 -27.76 9.92
N GLU A 393 9.13 -27.71 8.67
CA GLU A 393 10.55 -27.89 8.35
C GLU A 393 11.44 -26.76 8.87
N THR A 394 10.90 -25.54 8.94
CA THR A 394 11.62 -24.36 9.49
C THR A 394 11.46 -24.20 11.00
N GLY A 395 10.58 -24.99 11.63
CA GLY A 395 10.24 -24.86 13.05
C GLY A 395 9.40 -23.61 13.37
N SER A 396 8.75 -23.03 12.35
CA SER A 396 7.94 -21.82 12.50
C SER A 396 6.53 -22.12 12.96
N LEU A 397 5.97 -21.27 13.83
CA LEU A 397 4.53 -21.23 14.11
C LEU A 397 3.76 -20.59 12.95
N VAL A 398 2.49 -20.95 12.81
CA VAL A 398 1.64 -20.45 11.73
C VAL A 398 0.47 -19.65 12.27
N VAL A 399 0.26 -18.45 11.71
CA VAL A 399 -0.93 -17.60 11.91
C VAL A 399 -1.72 -17.56 10.60
N ALA A 400 -2.96 -18.02 10.59
CA ALA A 400 -3.87 -17.86 9.45
C ALA A 400 -4.66 -16.55 9.57
N GLU A 401 -4.65 -15.74 8.52
CA GLU A 401 -5.25 -14.42 8.53
C GLU A 401 -6.57 -14.29 7.77
N GLY A 402 -7.33 -13.26 8.12
CA GLY A 402 -8.54 -12.89 7.39
C GLY A 402 -9.71 -13.83 7.55
N ILE A 403 -9.80 -14.54 8.68
CA ILE A 403 -10.93 -15.42 9.00
C ILE A 403 -12.21 -14.60 9.12
N GLU A 404 -13.23 -14.96 8.35
CA GLU A 404 -14.53 -14.30 8.37
C GLU A 404 -15.68 -15.26 8.71
N ARG A 405 -15.47 -16.59 8.60
CA ARG A 405 -16.52 -17.60 8.75
C ARG A 405 -16.08 -18.81 9.60
N PRO A 406 -17.02 -19.45 10.33
CA PRO A 406 -16.71 -20.61 11.15
C PRO A 406 -16.26 -21.83 10.33
N GLU A 407 -16.68 -21.97 9.06
CA GLU A 407 -16.29 -23.08 8.18
C GLU A 407 -14.78 -23.01 7.88
N GLU A 408 -14.22 -21.80 7.76
CA GLU A 408 -12.78 -21.60 7.59
C GLU A 408 -12.01 -22.07 8.82
N VAL A 409 -12.51 -21.78 10.04
CA VAL A 409 -11.92 -22.26 11.31
C VAL A 409 -11.88 -23.78 11.37
N GLN A 410 -12.92 -24.47 10.88
CA GLN A 410 -12.96 -25.95 10.88
C GLN A 410 -11.82 -26.54 10.02
N ILE A 411 -11.52 -25.93 8.86
CA ILE A 411 -10.40 -26.34 8.01
C ILE A 411 -9.07 -26.09 8.72
N LEU A 412 -8.90 -24.94 9.37
CA LEU A 412 -7.68 -24.63 10.13
C LEU A 412 -7.46 -25.63 11.28
N SER A 413 -8.52 -25.95 12.03
CA SER A 413 -8.47 -26.95 13.12
C SER A 413 -8.14 -28.34 12.59
N LYS A 414 -8.74 -28.76 11.46
CA LYS A 414 -8.45 -30.03 10.78
C LYS A 414 -6.96 -30.17 10.43
N HIS A 415 -6.34 -29.08 9.99
CA HIS A 415 -4.94 -29.05 9.59
C HIS A 415 -3.99 -28.63 10.72
N LYS A 416 -4.48 -28.47 11.95
CA LYS A 416 -3.70 -28.13 13.16
C LYS A 416 -2.89 -26.83 12.99
N VAL A 417 -3.50 -25.80 12.37
CA VAL A 417 -2.89 -24.46 12.36
C VAL A 417 -2.80 -23.95 13.78
N ASP A 418 -1.67 -23.31 14.14
CA ASP A 418 -1.41 -22.91 15.53
C ASP A 418 -2.32 -21.75 15.97
N MET A 419 -2.40 -20.71 15.15
CA MET A 419 -3.07 -19.46 15.47
C MET A 419 -3.90 -18.95 14.29
N ALA A 420 -4.91 -18.14 14.59
CA ALA A 420 -5.76 -17.54 13.58
C ALA A 420 -6.21 -16.13 13.97
N GLN A 421 -6.40 -15.26 12.97
CA GLN A 421 -6.84 -13.88 13.11
C GLN A 421 -7.88 -13.54 12.07
N GLY A 422 -8.86 -12.73 12.43
CA GLY A 422 -9.86 -12.26 11.48
C GLY A 422 -11.09 -11.64 12.13
N TYR A 423 -11.96 -11.07 11.31
CA TYR A 423 -13.18 -10.41 11.79
C TYR A 423 -14.21 -11.37 12.38
N PHE A 424 -14.07 -12.65 12.09
CA PHE A 424 -14.85 -13.69 12.78
C PHE A 424 -14.62 -13.67 14.30
N TYR A 425 -13.38 -13.45 14.75
CA TYR A 425 -13.04 -13.36 16.16
C TYR A 425 -13.27 -11.97 16.72
N ALA A 426 -12.58 -10.96 16.16
CA ALA A 426 -12.77 -9.56 16.54
C ALA A 426 -12.19 -8.61 15.52
N ARG A 427 -12.72 -7.38 15.47
CA ARG A 427 -12.12 -6.26 14.77
C ARG A 427 -11.04 -5.59 15.64
N PRO A 428 -10.06 -4.89 15.02
CA PRO A 428 -9.11 -4.07 15.76
C PRO A 428 -9.82 -3.06 16.67
N LYS A 429 -9.38 -2.94 17.93
CA LYS A 429 -9.97 -2.05 18.93
C LYS A 429 -8.91 -1.39 19.79
N LEU A 430 -9.25 -0.25 20.41
CA LEU A 430 -8.43 0.34 21.46
C LEU A 430 -8.42 -0.57 22.69
N LEU A 431 -7.24 -0.83 23.23
CA LEU A 431 -7.11 -1.42 24.56
C LEU A 431 -7.16 -0.30 25.61
N GLN A 432 -7.86 -0.57 26.68
CA GLN A 432 -7.92 0.36 27.83
C GLN A 432 -6.87 -0.05 28.86
N PRO A 433 -6.10 0.93 29.40
CA PRO A 433 -5.21 0.68 30.53
C PRO A 433 -5.96 0.01 31.69
N ILE A 434 -5.29 -0.89 32.38
CA ILE A 434 -5.82 -1.46 33.62
C ILE A 434 -5.65 -0.37 34.69
N THR A 435 -6.77 0.19 35.13
CA THR A 435 -6.84 1.17 36.25
C THR A 435 -6.46 0.53 37.58
#